data_4740bea6c499701495a14ccbbd21c106
#
_entry.id   4740bea6c499701495a14ccbbd21c106
#
_cell.length_a   1.000
_cell.length_b   1.000
_cell.length_c   1.000
_cell.angle_alpha   90.00
_cell.angle_beta   90.00
_cell.angle_gamma   90.00
#
_symmetry.space_group_name_H-M   'P 1'
#
loop_
_entity.id
_entity.type
_entity.pdbx_description
1 polymer ?
#
loop_
_entity_poly.entity_id
_entity_poly.type
_entity_poly.pdbx_seq_one_letter_code
_entity_poly.pdbx_strand_id
1 'polypeptide(L)'
;QKDYDNGKRGTYLLYGVTGSGKTEVYLALIEQVLAKKKQVIVLIPEISLTYQTVRRFYERFGERIAVINSRMSKGEKSDACERIRAGEADVIIGARSALFAPTERLGLIIIDEEHDGAYKSDTSPKYHARETAVYRAGLCGASVVLGSATPSVEAYARALSGEYKLWTLKKRAGKAMLPTTQIIDLREEFKKGNRSIFSGELHKKIEERLAKKEQIMLFLNRRGFAGFVSCRACGQVIKCPHCDVTLTYHRNGKLRCHYCGYEETFIKQCPICKSSHVAAFGLGTEKVEAALHAEFPTARVLRMDMDTTRRKHAHEEMLAAFSKGEADILLGTQMIVKGHDYANVTLVGILAADLSLHEQDFRSGEKTFQLLCQAAGRAGRGDKRGDVIIQTYSPEHYSITTAAEHSYENFFKEEYTYRQLMGYPPCAHMLVILVQSGDESQSVIARLRIEKMIEQSQVGQEVPVQILTPGQASLSKLKDVYRQVLYLKHKDKETLLDLKRRLEPVLEKHPMFAGITIQFDFDPLSHY
;
A
#
# COMPACT_ATOMS: atom_id res chain seq x y z
N GLN A 1 -11.04 -26.69 0.57
CA GLN A 1 -12.24 -27.46 0.21
C GLN A 1 -12.57 -28.49 1.28
N LYS A 2 -11.73 -29.50 1.48
CA LYS A 2 -11.94 -30.55 2.50
C LYS A 2 -12.24 -29.99 3.92
N ASP A 3 -11.54 -28.94 4.35
CA ASP A 3 -11.80 -28.30 5.64
C ASP A 3 -13.20 -27.71 5.71
N TYR A 4 -13.61 -26.99 4.65
CA TYR A 4 -14.94 -26.37 4.57
C TYR A 4 -16.06 -27.42 4.55
N ASP A 5 -15.85 -28.53 3.84
CA ASP A 5 -16.79 -29.65 3.75
C ASP A 5 -16.93 -30.36 5.10
N ASN A 6 -15.83 -30.49 5.84
CA ASN A 6 -15.79 -31.07 7.19
C ASN A 6 -16.26 -30.09 8.29
N GLY A 7 -16.88 -28.97 7.94
CA GLY A 7 -17.37 -27.99 8.90
C GLY A 7 -16.30 -27.13 9.57
N LYS A 8 -15.02 -27.31 9.24
CA LYS A 8 -13.93 -26.49 9.79
C LYS A 8 -13.95 -25.09 9.16
N ARG A 9 -13.93 -24.08 10.00
CA ARG A 9 -13.87 -22.67 9.59
C ARG A 9 -12.54 -22.08 10.04
N GLY A 10 -12.08 -21.04 9.37
CA GLY A 10 -10.84 -20.38 9.70
C GLY A 10 -10.42 -19.34 8.68
N THR A 11 -9.27 -18.75 8.93
CA THR A 11 -8.64 -17.78 8.02
C THR A 11 -7.50 -18.44 7.25
N TYR A 12 -7.47 -18.22 5.97
CA TYR A 12 -6.52 -18.81 5.02
C TYR A 12 -5.79 -17.68 4.29
N LEU A 13 -4.46 -17.76 4.22
CA LEU A 13 -3.65 -16.88 3.38
C LEU A 13 -3.29 -17.62 2.09
N LEU A 14 -3.83 -17.16 0.96
CA LEU A 14 -3.50 -17.64 -0.37
C LEU A 14 -2.37 -16.78 -0.95
N TYR A 15 -1.14 -17.19 -0.70
CA TYR A 15 0.06 -16.62 -1.27
C TYR A 15 0.30 -17.20 -2.67
N GLY A 16 0.25 -16.37 -3.69
CA GLY A 16 0.45 -16.83 -5.06
C GLY A 16 1.09 -15.76 -5.94
N VAL A 17 2.16 -16.12 -6.65
CA VAL A 17 2.84 -15.19 -7.56
C VAL A 17 1.87 -14.52 -8.54
N THR A 18 2.22 -13.35 -9.04
CA THR A 18 1.37 -12.63 -10.01
C THR A 18 1.10 -13.52 -11.22
N GLY A 19 -0.19 -13.66 -11.58
CA GLY A 19 -0.60 -14.56 -12.68
C GLY A 19 -0.66 -16.05 -12.31
N SER A 20 -0.64 -16.42 -11.03
CA SER A 20 -0.74 -17.83 -10.58
C SER A 20 -2.15 -18.43 -10.64
N GLY A 21 -3.16 -17.65 -11.02
CA GLY A 21 -4.54 -18.14 -11.08
C GLY A 21 -5.31 -18.02 -9.75
N LYS A 22 -4.94 -17.12 -8.84
CA LYS A 22 -5.68 -16.88 -7.59
C LYS A 22 -7.17 -16.68 -7.82
N THR A 23 -7.55 -15.93 -8.86
CA THR A 23 -8.96 -15.68 -9.20
C THR A 23 -9.72 -16.97 -9.49
N GLU A 24 -9.13 -17.93 -10.20
CA GLU A 24 -9.75 -19.23 -10.46
C GLU A 24 -9.99 -20.03 -9.16
N VAL A 25 -9.05 -19.93 -8.20
CA VAL A 25 -9.24 -20.52 -6.88
C VAL A 25 -10.43 -19.85 -6.17
N TYR A 26 -10.56 -18.51 -6.24
CA TYR A 26 -11.71 -17.81 -5.67
C TYR A 26 -13.03 -18.28 -6.31
N LEU A 27 -13.09 -18.34 -7.64
CA LEU A 27 -14.30 -18.77 -8.35
C LEU A 27 -14.72 -20.19 -7.94
N ALA A 28 -13.76 -21.12 -7.86
CA ALA A 28 -14.04 -22.48 -7.42
C ALA A 28 -14.52 -22.57 -5.95
N LEU A 29 -13.96 -21.74 -5.05
CA LEU A 29 -14.41 -21.68 -3.66
C LEU A 29 -15.81 -21.09 -3.54
N ILE A 30 -16.12 -20.06 -4.31
CA ILE A 30 -17.45 -19.44 -4.36
C ILE A 30 -18.49 -20.48 -4.78
N GLU A 31 -18.26 -21.23 -5.87
CA GLU A 31 -19.19 -22.28 -6.34
C GLU A 31 -19.57 -23.28 -5.24
N GLN A 32 -18.57 -23.73 -4.47
CA GLN A 32 -18.80 -24.68 -3.39
C GLN A 32 -19.63 -24.11 -2.25
N VAL A 33 -19.41 -22.83 -1.92
CA VAL A 33 -20.16 -22.14 -0.87
C VAL A 33 -21.61 -21.91 -1.34
N LEU A 34 -21.80 -21.54 -2.60
CA LEU A 34 -23.12 -21.37 -3.22
C LEU A 34 -23.90 -22.69 -3.32
N ALA A 35 -23.23 -23.82 -3.57
CA ALA A 35 -23.85 -25.15 -3.56
C ALA A 35 -24.43 -25.53 -2.19
N LYS A 36 -23.89 -24.93 -1.10
CA LYS A 36 -24.41 -25.06 0.27
C LYS A 36 -25.44 -23.98 0.63
N LYS A 37 -25.96 -23.26 -0.36
CA LYS A 37 -26.92 -22.16 -0.18
C LYS A 37 -26.43 -21.07 0.76
N LYS A 38 -25.12 -20.81 0.79
CA LYS A 38 -24.48 -19.75 1.56
C LYS A 38 -24.10 -18.59 0.65
N GLN A 39 -23.94 -17.40 1.24
CA GLN A 39 -23.56 -16.17 0.56
C GLN A 39 -22.05 -15.92 0.70
N VAL A 40 -21.49 -15.18 -0.25
CA VAL A 40 -20.05 -14.87 -0.29
C VAL A 40 -19.84 -13.37 -0.47
N ILE A 41 -18.90 -12.80 0.27
CA ILE A 41 -18.41 -11.43 0.08
C ILE A 41 -17.01 -11.50 -0.54
N VAL A 42 -16.80 -10.78 -1.63
CA VAL A 42 -15.50 -10.62 -2.30
C VAL A 42 -15.08 -9.15 -2.25
N LEU A 43 -14.04 -8.88 -1.50
CA LEU A 43 -13.47 -7.54 -1.40
C LEU A 43 -12.32 -7.40 -2.42
N ILE A 44 -12.40 -6.36 -3.23
CA ILE A 44 -11.39 -6.00 -4.25
C ILE A 44 -11.04 -4.52 -4.04
N PRO A 45 -9.76 -4.12 -4.09
CA PRO A 45 -9.39 -2.71 -3.99
C PRO A 45 -10.11 -1.87 -5.05
N GLU A 46 -10.60 -0.68 -4.68
CA GLU A 46 -11.48 0.14 -5.54
C GLU A 46 -10.85 0.42 -6.93
N ILE A 47 -9.54 0.64 -6.99
CA ILE A 47 -8.80 0.85 -8.25
C ILE A 47 -8.78 -0.41 -9.11
N SER A 48 -8.79 -1.60 -8.51
CA SER A 48 -8.79 -2.90 -9.19
C SER A 48 -10.20 -3.43 -9.50
N LEU A 49 -11.24 -2.77 -8.97
CA LEU A 49 -12.65 -3.09 -9.21
C LEU A 49 -13.08 -2.54 -10.59
N THR A 50 -12.46 -3.04 -11.63
CA THR A 50 -12.74 -2.66 -13.02
C THR A 50 -13.86 -3.49 -13.61
N TYR A 51 -14.42 -3.02 -14.72
CA TYR A 51 -15.41 -3.77 -15.48
C TYR A 51 -14.90 -5.17 -15.86
N GLN A 52 -13.65 -5.29 -16.27
CA GLN A 52 -13.05 -6.60 -16.64
C GLN A 52 -13.00 -7.57 -15.46
N THR A 53 -12.69 -7.07 -14.26
CA THR A 53 -12.66 -7.90 -13.05
C THR A 53 -14.06 -8.38 -12.69
N VAL A 54 -15.05 -7.48 -12.66
CA VAL A 54 -16.44 -7.81 -12.35
C VAL A 54 -17.02 -8.75 -13.40
N ARG A 55 -16.70 -8.55 -14.69
CA ARG A 55 -17.16 -9.38 -15.80
C ARG A 55 -16.77 -10.84 -15.65
N ARG A 56 -15.55 -11.17 -15.19
CA ARG A 56 -15.12 -12.56 -14.92
C ARG A 56 -16.02 -13.28 -13.93
N PHE A 57 -16.46 -12.57 -12.89
CA PHE A 57 -17.40 -13.13 -11.93
C PHE A 57 -18.80 -13.24 -12.54
N TYR A 58 -19.22 -12.21 -13.31
CA TYR A 58 -20.55 -12.20 -13.95
C TYR A 58 -20.69 -13.32 -14.97
N GLU A 59 -19.68 -13.62 -15.78
CA GLU A 59 -19.66 -14.75 -16.71
C GLU A 59 -19.84 -16.10 -16.01
N ARG A 60 -19.47 -16.20 -14.72
CA ARG A 60 -19.58 -17.44 -13.95
C ARG A 60 -20.86 -17.55 -13.12
N PHE A 61 -21.34 -16.43 -12.55
CA PHE A 61 -22.42 -16.43 -11.56
C PHE A 61 -23.67 -15.67 -12.02
N GLY A 62 -23.62 -14.94 -13.13
CA GLY A 62 -24.75 -14.24 -13.73
C GLY A 62 -25.41 -13.24 -12.78
N GLU A 63 -26.74 -13.23 -12.77
CA GLU A 63 -27.56 -12.30 -11.98
C GLU A 63 -27.46 -12.47 -10.45
N ARG A 64 -26.81 -13.54 -9.97
CA ARG A 64 -26.60 -13.79 -8.54
C ARG A 64 -25.56 -12.84 -7.91
N ILE A 65 -25.03 -11.88 -8.69
CA ILE A 65 -24.04 -10.91 -8.23
C ILE A 65 -24.73 -9.60 -7.81
N ALA A 66 -24.27 -9.04 -6.69
CA ALA A 66 -24.48 -7.65 -6.32
C ALA A 66 -23.12 -6.94 -6.21
N VAL A 67 -22.97 -5.79 -6.87
CA VAL A 67 -21.77 -4.96 -6.76
C VAL A 67 -22.06 -3.80 -5.83
N ILE A 68 -21.15 -3.53 -4.87
CA ILE A 68 -21.23 -2.39 -3.93
C ILE A 68 -19.92 -1.59 -4.02
N ASN A 69 -20.03 -0.33 -4.47
CA ASN A 69 -18.89 0.58 -4.56
C ASN A 69 -19.24 2.00 -4.10
N SER A 70 -18.20 2.86 -3.97
CA SER A 70 -18.37 4.24 -3.49
C SER A 70 -19.11 5.15 -4.47
N ARG A 71 -19.12 4.83 -5.78
CA ARG A 71 -19.70 5.63 -6.86
C ARG A 71 -21.21 5.44 -6.99
N MET A 72 -21.78 4.41 -6.35
CA MET A 72 -23.22 4.16 -6.36
C MET A 72 -23.98 5.23 -5.59
N SER A 73 -25.13 5.63 -6.14
CA SER A 73 -26.11 6.46 -5.46
C SER A 73 -26.71 5.74 -4.24
N LYS A 74 -27.41 6.49 -3.38
CA LYS A 74 -28.09 5.89 -2.21
C LYS A 74 -29.18 4.89 -2.62
N GLY A 75 -29.90 5.17 -3.72
CA GLY A 75 -30.94 4.27 -4.28
C GLY A 75 -30.31 2.96 -4.75
N GLU A 76 -29.31 3.02 -5.64
CA GLU A 76 -28.62 1.82 -6.13
C GLU A 76 -28.05 0.95 -5.00
N LYS A 77 -27.53 1.56 -3.93
CA LYS A 77 -27.06 0.82 -2.74
C LYS A 77 -28.21 0.16 -1.99
N SER A 78 -29.36 0.84 -1.88
CA SER A 78 -30.57 0.29 -1.25
C SER A 78 -31.07 -0.93 -2.02
N ASP A 79 -31.22 -0.80 -3.34
CA ASP A 79 -31.67 -1.89 -4.21
C ASP A 79 -30.73 -3.10 -4.14
N ALA A 80 -29.41 -2.87 -4.16
CA ALA A 80 -28.44 -3.93 -3.99
C ALA A 80 -28.58 -4.64 -2.63
N CYS A 81 -28.79 -3.87 -1.55
CA CYS A 81 -28.99 -4.42 -0.21
C CYS A 81 -30.30 -5.23 -0.11
N GLU A 82 -31.36 -4.80 -0.75
CA GLU A 82 -32.64 -5.53 -0.78
C GLU A 82 -32.50 -6.85 -1.53
N ARG A 83 -31.87 -6.86 -2.70
CA ARG A 83 -31.58 -8.10 -3.46
C ARG A 83 -30.74 -9.10 -2.65
N ILE A 84 -29.76 -8.60 -1.86
CA ILE A 84 -28.94 -9.45 -0.98
C ILE A 84 -29.77 -10.08 0.13
N ARG A 85 -30.67 -9.30 0.79
CA ARG A 85 -31.58 -9.80 1.84
C ARG A 85 -32.59 -10.79 1.29
N ALA A 86 -33.17 -10.51 0.12
CA ALA A 86 -34.11 -11.40 -0.55
C ALA A 86 -33.47 -12.72 -1.01
N GLY A 87 -32.14 -12.81 -1.01
CA GLY A 87 -31.39 -13.98 -1.49
C GLY A 87 -31.35 -14.10 -3.02
N GLU A 88 -31.64 -13.01 -3.73
CA GLU A 88 -31.51 -12.92 -5.18
C GLU A 88 -30.04 -12.75 -5.60
N ALA A 89 -29.23 -12.14 -4.72
CA ALA A 89 -27.80 -12.01 -4.89
C ALA A 89 -27.06 -12.75 -3.76
N ASP A 90 -26.25 -13.72 -4.15
CA ASP A 90 -25.47 -14.54 -3.24
C ASP A 90 -23.97 -14.22 -3.26
N VAL A 91 -23.49 -13.55 -4.31
CA VAL A 91 -22.08 -13.13 -4.47
C VAL A 91 -22.02 -11.61 -4.43
N ILE A 92 -21.48 -11.07 -3.36
CA ILE A 92 -21.36 -9.64 -3.15
C ILE A 92 -19.94 -9.22 -3.45
N ILE A 93 -19.74 -8.37 -4.46
CA ILE A 93 -18.43 -7.88 -4.88
C ILE A 93 -18.34 -6.39 -4.59
N GLY A 94 -17.24 -5.95 -4.02
CA GLY A 94 -17.05 -4.53 -3.81
C GLY A 94 -15.76 -4.15 -3.12
N ALA A 95 -15.63 -2.84 -2.86
CA ALA A 95 -14.55 -2.30 -2.07
C ALA A 95 -14.77 -2.60 -0.57
N ARG A 96 -13.91 -2.06 0.27
CA ARG A 96 -13.95 -2.22 1.74
C ARG A 96 -15.36 -2.14 2.36
N SER A 97 -16.21 -1.23 1.87
CA SER A 97 -17.57 -1.04 2.41
C SER A 97 -18.50 -2.22 2.15
N ALA A 98 -18.26 -3.04 1.14
CA ALA A 98 -19.05 -4.24 0.87
C ALA A 98 -18.94 -5.28 2.00
N LEU A 99 -17.93 -5.16 2.85
CA LEU A 99 -17.82 -5.97 4.06
C LEU A 99 -19.03 -5.87 4.98
N PHE A 100 -19.80 -4.79 4.91
CA PHE A 100 -21.00 -4.57 5.74
C PHE A 100 -22.32 -4.89 5.01
N ALA A 101 -22.27 -5.55 3.86
CA ALA A 101 -23.46 -6.00 3.14
C ALA A 101 -24.37 -6.87 4.04
N PRO A 102 -25.70 -6.72 3.97
CA PRO A 102 -26.65 -7.38 4.86
C PRO A 102 -26.87 -8.85 4.46
N THR A 103 -25.85 -9.68 4.62
CA THR A 103 -25.90 -11.12 4.34
C THR A 103 -26.43 -11.88 5.57
N GLU A 104 -27.43 -12.75 5.38
CA GLU A 104 -27.99 -13.60 6.44
C GLU A 104 -27.31 -14.97 6.52
N ARG A 105 -26.80 -15.45 5.37
CA ARG A 105 -26.25 -16.82 5.24
C ARG A 105 -24.79 -16.78 4.83
N LEU A 106 -24.00 -15.86 5.41
CA LEU A 106 -22.58 -15.71 5.08
C LEU A 106 -21.81 -17.03 5.30
N GLY A 107 -21.07 -17.46 4.29
CA GLY A 107 -20.23 -18.66 4.33
C GLY A 107 -18.75 -18.41 4.05
N LEU A 108 -18.44 -17.34 3.31
CA LEU A 108 -17.08 -17.04 2.90
C LEU A 108 -16.89 -15.53 2.71
N ILE A 109 -15.74 -15.03 3.15
CA ILE A 109 -15.24 -13.69 2.80
C ILE A 109 -13.91 -13.87 2.08
N ILE A 110 -13.77 -13.30 0.89
CA ILE A 110 -12.52 -13.25 0.13
C ILE A 110 -12.03 -11.81 0.12
N ILE A 111 -10.74 -11.60 0.41
CA ILE A 111 -10.08 -10.30 0.30
C ILE A 111 -8.94 -10.45 -0.70
N ASP A 112 -9.11 -9.94 -1.91
CA ASP A 112 -8.05 -9.94 -2.92
C ASP A 112 -7.11 -8.76 -2.70
N GLU A 113 -5.81 -8.96 -3.02
CA GLU A 113 -4.73 -8.00 -2.74
C GLU A 113 -4.79 -7.48 -1.29
N GLU A 114 -4.84 -8.41 -0.30
CA GLU A 114 -5.10 -8.12 1.12
C GLU A 114 -4.13 -7.09 1.74
N HIS A 115 -2.95 -6.94 1.13
CA HIS A 115 -1.93 -5.98 1.52
C HIS A 115 -2.25 -4.53 1.11
N ASP A 116 -3.31 -4.31 0.30
CA ASP A 116 -3.62 -2.96 -0.19
C ASP A 116 -4.07 -2.02 0.94
N GLY A 117 -3.41 -0.86 1.04
CA GLY A 117 -3.73 0.15 2.05
C GLY A 117 -5.18 0.67 2.02
N ALA A 118 -5.90 0.50 0.91
CA ALA A 118 -7.31 0.88 0.79
C ALA A 118 -8.24 0.10 1.74
N TYR A 119 -7.77 -1.01 2.28
CA TYR A 119 -8.52 -1.80 3.27
C TYR A 119 -8.51 -1.20 4.68
N LYS A 120 -7.67 -0.23 4.97
CA LYS A 120 -7.74 0.58 6.20
C LYS A 120 -8.66 1.78 6.00
N SER A 121 -9.52 2.07 6.96
CA SER A 121 -10.37 3.26 6.93
C SER A 121 -9.61 4.51 7.36
N ASP A 122 -9.62 5.55 6.53
CA ASP A 122 -9.05 6.86 6.87
C ASP A 122 -10.01 7.69 7.73
N THR A 123 -11.31 7.36 7.69
CA THR A 123 -12.36 8.01 8.48
C THR A 123 -12.74 7.17 9.69
N SER A 124 -13.27 7.80 10.74
CA SER A 124 -13.83 7.10 11.89
C SER A 124 -15.10 6.33 11.52
N PRO A 125 -15.24 5.09 11.99
CA PRO A 125 -14.28 4.28 12.74
C PRO A 125 -13.11 3.81 11.86
N LYS A 126 -11.87 3.91 12.40
CA LYS A 126 -10.63 3.57 11.68
C LYS A 126 -10.36 2.06 11.69
N TYR A 127 -11.28 1.27 11.11
CA TYR A 127 -11.14 -0.18 11.04
C TYR A 127 -10.26 -0.64 9.87
N HIS A 128 -9.74 -1.85 9.99
CA HIS A 128 -9.07 -2.57 8.91
C HIS A 128 -9.97 -3.71 8.41
N ALA A 129 -10.20 -3.79 7.10
CA ALA A 129 -11.13 -4.78 6.53
C ALA A 129 -10.74 -6.23 6.86
N ARG A 130 -9.45 -6.57 6.87
CA ARG A 130 -8.97 -7.90 7.25
C ARG A 130 -9.41 -8.28 8.67
N GLU A 131 -9.13 -7.44 9.65
CA GLU A 131 -9.47 -7.70 11.05
C GLU A 131 -10.99 -7.80 11.24
N THR A 132 -11.73 -6.88 10.61
CA THR A 132 -13.19 -6.86 10.66
C THR A 132 -13.79 -8.08 9.94
N ALA A 133 -13.20 -8.54 8.83
CA ALA A 133 -13.64 -9.74 8.12
C ALA A 133 -13.44 -11.00 8.97
N VAL A 134 -12.28 -11.14 9.62
CA VAL A 134 -12.00 -12.27 10.53
C VAL A 134 -13.00 -12.28 11.68
N TYR A 135 -13.25 -11.12 12.31
CA TYR A 135 -14.23 -11.00 13.39
C TYR A 135 -15.65 -11.35 12.92
N ARG A 136 -16.10 -10.76 11.80
CA ARG A 136 -17.43 -11.02 11.22
C ARG A 136 -17.60 -12.49 10.85
N ALA A 137 -16.58 -13.09 10.22
CA ALA A 137 -16.60 -14.50 9.85
C ALA A 137 -16.74 -15.41 11.07
N GLY A 138 -16.06 -15.09 12.18
CA GLY A 138 -16.21 -15.80 13.46
C GLY A 138 -17.65 -15.77 13.98
N LEU A 139 -18.30 -14.60 13.95
CA LEU A 139 -19.70 -14.45 14.36
C LEU A 139 -20.69 -15.23 13.48
N CYS A 140 -20.42 -15.33 12.17
CA CYS A 140 -21.31 -15.97 11.20
C CYS A 140 -21.00 -17.45 10.94
N GLY A 141 -19.96 -18.01 11.54
CA GLY A 141 -19.47 -19.36 11.21
C GLY A 141 -19.01 -19.47 9.74
N ALA A 142 -18.39 -18.40 9.22
CA ALA A 142 -17.85 -18.33 7.87
C ALA A 142 -16.32 -18.53 7.86
N SER A 143 -15.73 -18.68 6.68
CA SER A 143 -14.27 -18.69 6.48
C SER A 143 -13.80 -17.39 5.83
N VAL A 144 -12.52 -17.07 6.00
CA VAL A 144 -11.86 -15.92 5.33
C VAL A 144 -10.73 -16.42 4.46
N VAL A 145 -10.63 -15.92 3.24
CA VAL A 145 -9.49 -16.15 2.33
C VAL A 145 -8.86 -14.81 2.00
N LEU A 146 -7.63 -14.65 2.39
CA LEU A 146 -6.78 -13.48 2.11
C LEU A 146 -5.88 -13.82 0.94
N GLY A 147 -6.02 -13.15 -0.18
CA GLY A 147 -5.21 -13.40 -1.37
C GLY A 147 -4.21 -12.30 -1.66
N SER A 148 -2.97 -12.68 -1.93
CA SER A 148 -1.93 -11.73 -2.33
C SER A 148 -0.78 -12.40 -3.07
N ALA A 149 -0.12 -11.65 -3.95
CA ALA A 149 1.18 -12.02 -4.51
C ALA A 149 2.34 -11.57 -3.61
N THR A 150 2.09 -10.54 -2.82
CA THR A 150 3.02 -9.92 -1.88
C THR A 150 2.28 -9.68 -0.57
N PRO A 151 2.02 -10.71 0.23
CA PRO A 151 1.26 -10.59 1.47
C PRO A 151 1.78 -9.47 2.38
N SER A 152 0.91 -8.90 3.20
CA SER A 152 1.36 -8.02 4.27
C SER A 152 2.21 -8.82 5.28
N VAL A 153 3.22 -8.17 5.85
CA VAL A 153 4.10 -8.81 6.85
C VAL A 153 3.28 -9.32 8.03
N GLU A 154 2.22 -8.61 8.40
CA GLU A 154 1.29 -9.00 9.46
C GLU A 154 0.52 -10.29 9.11
N ALA A 155 -0.02 -10.40 7.90
CA ALA A 155 -0.78 -11.60 7.50
C ALA A 155 0.13 -12.82 7.34
N TYR A 156 1.33 -12.62 6.80
CA TYR A 156 2.29 -13.70 6.63
C TYR A 156 2.86 -14.20 7.96
N ALA A 157 3.16 -13.29 8.90
CA ALA A 157 3.57 -13.66 10.25
C ALA A 157 2.51 -14.53 10.97
N ARG A 158 1.22 -14.16 10.86
CA ARG A 158 0.10 -14.96 11.38
C ARG A 158 -0.03 -16.32 10.69
N ALA A 159 0.31 -16.40 9.41
CA ALA A 159 0.33 -17.68 8.71
C ALA A 159 1.47 -18.58 9.15
N LEU A 160 2.66 -18.01 9.43
CA LEU A 160 3.80 -18.76 9.95
C LEU A 160 3.59 -19.20 11.41
N SER A 161 2.89 -18.41 12.23
CA SER A 161 2.53 -18.79 13.62
C SER A 161 1.42 -19.85 13.69
N GLY A 162 0.77 -20.18 12.57
CA GLY A 162 -0.33 -21.14 12.51
C GLY A 162 -1.71 -20.55 12.83
N GLU A 163 -1.83 -19.25 13.11
CA GLU A 163 -3.12 -18.56 13.29
C GLU A 163 -3.92 -18.57 11.98
N TYR A 164 -3.24 -18.35 10.84
CA TYR A 164 -3.80 -18.52 9.51
C TYR A 164 -3.24 -19.77 8.84
N LYS A 165 -4.02 -20.42 7.99
CA LYS A 165 -3.51 -21.51 7.16
C LYS A 165 -2.90 -20.97 5.89
N LEU A 166 -1.64 -21.32 5.62
CA LEU A 166 -0.93 -20.89 4.41
C LEU A 166 -1.21 -21.83 3.24
N TRP A 167 -1.69 -21.26 2.13
CA TRP A 167 -1.76 -21.91 0.81
C TRP A 167 -0.85 -21.18 -0.17
N THR A 168 -0.05 -21.94 -0.92
CA THR A 168 0.96 -21.35 -1.81
C THR A 168 0.77 -21.80 -3.24
N LEU A 169 0.74 -20.83 -4.18
CA LEU A 169 0.75 -21.03 -5.62
C LEU A 169 2.08 -20.52 -6.19
N LYS A 170 3.08 -21.41 -6.31
CA LYS A 170 4.46 -21.04 -6.66
C LYS A 170 4.68 -20.79 -8.17
N LYS A 171 3.77 -21.22 -9.05
CA LYS A 171 3.95 -21.15 -10.50
C LYS A 171 2.91 -20.21 -11.12
N ARG A 172 3.29 -19.50 -12.19
CA ARG A 172 2.34 -18.80 -13.05
C ARG A 172 1.44 -19.80 -13.78
N ALA A 173 0.20 -19.42 -14.03
CA ALA A 173 -0.70 -20.20 -14.89
C ALA A 173 -0.24 -20.07 -16.35
N GLY A 174 -0.36 -21.17 -17.12
CA GLY A 174 0.04 -21.19 -18.53
C GLY A 174 1.55 -21.24 -18.75
N LYS A 175 2.01 -20.72 -19.91
CA LYS A 175 3.41 -20.72 -20.36
C LYS A 175 4.20 -19.44 -19.99
N ALA A 176 3.57 -18.47 -19.34
CA ALA A 176 4.19 -17.17 -19.03
C ALA A 176 5.38 -17.32 -18.07
N MET A 177 6.56 -16.86 -18.52
CA MET A 177 7.79 -16.86 -17.72
C MET A 177 7.89 -15.61 -16.85
N LEU A 178 8.64 -15.70 -15.74
CA LEU A 178 9.01 -14.51 -14.96
C LEU A 178 9.92 -13.60 -15.82
N PRO A 179 9.76 -12.26 -15.72
CA PRO A 179 10.61 -11.34 -16.44
C PRO A 179 12.06 -11.43 -15.95
N THR A 180 13.00 -11.00 -16.80
CA THR A 180 14.36 -10.76 -16.37
C THR A 180 14.42 -9.41 -15.68
N THR A 181 14.87 -9.37 -14.42
CA THR A 181 14.99 -8.11 -13.68
C THR A 181 16.47 -7.74 -13.51
N GLN A 182 16.79 -6.49 -13.85
CA GLN A 182 18.12 -5.91 -13.69
C GLN A 182 18.04 -4.66 -12.81
N ILE A 183 18.93 -4.59 -11.82
CA ILE A 183 19.09 -3.42 -10.96
C ILE A 183 20.20 -2.54 -11.55
N ILE A 184 19.93 -1.25 -11.72
CA ILE A 184 20.91 -0.26 -12.19
C ILE A 184 21.23 0.70 -11.05
N ASP A 185 22.52 0.76 -10.71
CA ASP A 185 23.05 1.69 -9.73
C ASP A 185 23.22 3.09 -10.34
N LEU A 186 22.33 4.01 -9.97
CA LEU A 186 22.39 5.39 -10.44
C LEU A 186 23.61 6.16 -9.95
N ARG A 187 24.31 5.69 -8.91
CA ARG A 187 25.57 6.27 -8.44
C ARG A 187 26.68 6.02 -9.47
N GLU A 188 26.70 4.81 -10.04
CA GLU A 188 27.66 4.45 -11.09
C GLU A 188 27.37 5.17 -12.42
N GLU A 189 26.08 5.30 -12.77
CA GLU A 189 25.67 6.13 -13.94
C GLU A 189 26.14 7.59 -13.76
N PHE A 190 25.94 8.14 -12.56
CA PHE A 190 26.41 9.50 -12.24
C PHE A 190 27.92 9.67 -12.35
N LYS A 191 28.73 8.68 -11.88
CA LYS A 191 30.18 8.66 -11.99
C LYS A 191 30.65 8.61 -13.45
N LYS A 192 29.94 7.87 -14.31
CA LYS A 192 30.19 7.79 -15.75
C LYS A 192 29.80 9.06 -16.51
N GLY A 193 29.26 10.06 -15.82
CA GLY A 193 28.83 11.33 -16.42
C GLY A 193 27.39 11.35 -16.94
N ASN A 194 26.61 10.25 -16.80
CA ASN A 194 25.22 10.24 -17.18
C ASN A 194 24.40 11.15 -16.23
N ARG A 195 23.76 12.16 -16.79
CA ARG A 195 22.88 13.12 -16.09
C ARG A 195 21.41 12.99 -16.51
N SER A 196 21.11 12.09 -17.46
CA SER A 196 19.74 11.79 -17.87
C SER A 196 18.94 11.16 -16.73
N ILE A 197 17.62 11.22 -16.87
CA ILE A 197 16.66 10.48 -16.03
C ILE A 197 16.79 8.98 -16.31
N PHE A 198 17.18 8.62 -17.53
CA PHE A 198 17.31 7.23 -17.97
C PHE A 198 18.76 6.79 -17.88
N SER A 199 18.98 5.63 -17.26
CA SER A 199 20.28 4.95 -17.33
C SER A 199 20.58 4.51 -18.75
N GLY A 200 21.85 4.34 -19.08
CA GLY A 200 22.27 3.90 -20.42
C GLY A 200 21.60 2.60 -20.85
N GLU A 201 21.44 1.64 -19.92
CA GLU A 201 20.77 0.38 -20.21
C GLU A 201 19.25 0.56 -20.43
N LEU A 202 18.58 1.38 -19.63
CA LEU A 202 17.15 1.64 -19.84
C LEU A 202 16.92 2.36 -21.17
N HIS A 203 17.75 3.36 -21.50
CA HIS A 203 17.68 4.09 -22.77
C HIS A 203 17.79 3.13 -23.96
N LYS A 204 18.81 2.29 -23.97
CA LYS A 204 19.02 1.26 -25.00
C LYS A 204 17.82 0.31 -25.12
N LYS A 205 17.27 -0.16 -24.00
CA LYS A 205 16.11 -1.05 -24.00
C LYS A 205 14.84 -0.37 -24.51
N ILE A 206 14.64 0.93 -24.25
CA ILE A 206 13.54 1.71 -24.82
C ILE A 206 13.67 1.76 -26.35
N GLU A 207 14.84 2.10 -26.88
CA GLU A 207 15.10 2.12 -28.33
C GLU A 207 14.80 0.76 -28.99
N GLU A 208 15.33 -0.32 -28.39
CA GLU A 208 15.10 -1.69 -28.89
C GLU A 208 13.60 -2.06 -28.96
N ARG A 209 12.80 -1.66 -27.96
CA ARG A 209 11.36 -1.96 -27.92
C ARG A 209 10.56 -1.09 -28.90
N LEU A 210 10.90 0.20 -29.01
CA LEU A 210 10.29 1.09 -30.01
C LEU A 210 10.55 0.59 -31.44
N ALA A 211 11.79 0.15 -31.74
CA ALA A 211 12.13 -0.42 -33.04
C ALA A 211 11.33 -1.71 -33.37
N LYS A 212 11.02 -2.52 -32.33
CA LYS A 212 10.20 -3.74 -32.45
C LYS A 212 8.70 -3.49 -32.40
N LYS A 213 8.25 -2.24 -32.24
CA LYS A 213 6.84 -1.86 -32.01
C LYS A 213 6.22 -2.59 -30.81
N GLU A 214 7.03 -2.80 -29.78
CA GLU A 214 6.60 -3.36 -28.49
C GLU A 214 6.29 -2.23 -27.52
N GLN A 215 5.39 -2.49 -26.58
CA GLN A 215 4.97 -1.48 -25.63
C GLN A 215 5.85 -1.46 -24.38
N ILE A 216 6.00 -0.26 -23.82
CA ILE A 216 6.85 0.03 -22.68
C ILE A 216 6.01 0.63 -21.56
N MET A 217 6.27 0.23 -20.32
CA MET A 217 5.68 0.85 -19.15
C MET A 217 6.78 1.50 -18.31
N LEU A 218 6.67 2.80 -18.05
CA LEU A 218 7.59 3.52 -17.18
C LEU A 218 6.88 3.90 -15.89
N PHE A 219 7.35 3.34 -14.81
CA PHE A 219 6.75 3.49 -13.49
C PHE A 219 7.57 4.47 -12.64
N LEU A 220 6.88 5.47 -12.10
CA LEU A 220 7.42 6.41 -11.12
C LEU A 220 6.56 6.35 -9.86
N ASN A 221 7.13 5.92 -8.74
CA ASN A 221 6.38 5.96 -7.49
C ASN A 221 6.35 7.38 -6.93
N ARG A 222 5.25 8.10 -7.19
CA ARG A 222 5.01 9.44 -6.64
C ARG A 222 3.70 9.48 -5.88
N ARG A 223 3.77 9.37 -4.56
CA ARG A 223 2.73 9.89 -3.66
C ARG A 223 3.36 11.01 -2.83
N GLY A 224 2.95 12.26 -3.08
CA GLY A 224 3.36 13.41 -2.30
C GLY A 224 4.71 14.04 -2.71
N PHE A 225 5.05 15.15 -2.09
CA PHE A 225 6.39 15.74 -2.13
C PHE A 225 7.33 14.81 -1.37
N ALA A 226 8.15 14.05 -2.07
CA ALA A 226 9.27 13.36 -1.45
C ALA A 226 10.26 14.42 -0.96
N GLY A 227 10.07 14.89 0.25
CA GLY A 227 10.91 15.88 0.87
C GLY A 227 12.14 15.28 1.54
N PHE A 228 12.54 14.06 1.20
CA PHE A 228 13.75 13.48 1.76
C PHE A 228 15.00 14.03 1.07
N VAL A 229 16.09 14.05 1.83
CA VAL A 229 17.38 14.53 1.36
C VAL A 229 18.33 13.36 1.17
N SER A 230 18.95 13.31 -0.01
CA SER A 230 19.94 12.28 -0.34
C SER A 230 21.17 12.85 -1.03
N CYS A 231 22.28 12.17 -0.89
CA CYS A 231 23.50 12.44 -1.63
C CYS A 231 23.46 11.74 -2.99
N ARG A 232 23.56 12.49 -4.08
CA ARG A 232 23.55 11.94 -5.43
C ARG A 232 24.81 11.14 -5.76
N ALA A 233 25.91 11.41 -5.06
CA ALA A 233 27.20 10.74 -5.30
C ALA A 233 27.28 9.35 -4.67
N CYS A 234 26.77 9.16 -3.45
CA CYS A 234 26.87 7.89 -2.72
C CYS A 234 25.53 7.28 -2.31
N GLY A 235 24.39 7.92 -2.61
CA GLY A 235 23.08 7.43 -2.24
C GLY A 235 22.69 7.64 -0.77
N GLN A 236 23.57 8.17 0.09
CA GLN A 236 23.29 8.37 1.52
C GLN A 236 22.03 9.20 1.72
N VAL A 237 21.11 8.68 2.52
CA VAL A 237 19.89 9.35 2.96
C VAL A 237 20.01 9.74 4.42
N ILE A 238 19.45 10.88 4.79
CA ILE A 238 19.50 11.39 6.17
C ILE A 238 18.34 10.78 6.95
N LYS A 239 18.66 10.00 7.98
CA LYS A 239 17.71 9.28 8.83
C LYS A 239 17.66 9.83 10.23
N CYS A 240 16.53 9.65 10.89
CA CYS A 240 16.35 9.95 12.31
C CYS A 240 17.16 8.95 13.16
N PRO A 241 18.02 9.42 14.09
CA PRO A 241 18.84 8.55 14.93
C PRO A 241 18.01 7.72 15.94
N HIS A 242 16.76 8.12 16.21
CA HIS A 242 15.91 7.46 17.21
C HIS A 242 14.90 6.48 16.58
N CYS A 243 14.46 6.74 15.34
CA CYS A 243 13.37 6.00 14.70
C CYS A 243 13.81 5.23 13.46
N ASP A 244 15.03 5.46 12.97
CA ASP A 244 15.59 4.90 11.72
C ASP A 244 14.73 5.16 10.46
N VAL A 245 13.79 6.10 10.53
CA VAL A 245 13.02 6.59 9.38
C VAL A 245 13.70 7.82 8.77
N THR A 246 13.48 8.05 7.49
CA THR A 246 14.02 9.20 6.76
C THR A 246 13.49 10.51 7.33
N LEU A 247 14.34 11.54 7.41
CA LEU A 247 13.94 12.90 7.79
C LEU A 247 13.32 13.63 6.59
N THR A 248 12.25 14.39 6.82
CA THR A 248 11.61 15.26 5.81
C THR A 248 12.22 16.63 5.81
N TYR A 249 12.55 17.14 4.63
CA TYR A 249 12.96 18.53 4.43
C TYR A 249 11.75 19.48 4.48
N HIS A 250 11.83 20.49 5.32
CA HIS A 250 10.85 21.55 5.45
C HIS A 250 11.35 22.87 4.86
N ARG A 251 10.42 23.72 4.41
CA ARG A 251 10.74 25.03 3.79
C ARG A 251 11.53 25.99 4.69
N ASN A 252 11.51 25.77 6.00
CA ASN A 252 12.30 26.52 6.98
C ASN A 252 13.78 26.12 7.04
N GLY A 253 14.25 25.27 6.13
CA GLY A 253 15.64 24.80 6.08
C GLY A 253 15.98 23.70 7.09
N LYS A 254 14.97 23.08 7.73
CA LYS A 254 15.16 22.00 8.70
C LYS A 254 14.77 20.65 8.14
N LEU A 255 15.41 19.61 8.65
CA LEU A 255 15.06 18.21 8.49
C LEU A 255 14.33 17.74 9.75
N ARG A 256 13.18 17.08 9.63
CA ARG A 256 12.36 16.69 10.78
C ARG A 256 11.89 15.24 10.70
N CYS A 257 11.88 14.57 11.85
CA CYS A 257 11.21 13.28 12.04
C CYS A 257 9.77 13.48 12.51
N HIS A 258 8.80 12.91 11.78
CA HIS A 258 7.38 12.98 12.16
C HIS A 258 6.93 11.90 13.15
N TYR A 259 7.84 11.00 13.60
CA TYR A 259 7.55 10.04 14.68
C TYR A 259 7.95 10.56 16.07
N CYS A 260 9.13 11.13 16.20
CA CYS A 260 9.64 11.58 17.51
C CYS A 260 9.91 13.09 17.62
N GLY A 261 9.66 13.86 16.55
CA GLY A 261 9.88 15.30 16.54
C GLY A 261 11.35 15.74 16.44
N TYR A 262 12.30 14.81 16.33
CA TYR A 262 13.71 15.16 16.14
C TYR A 262 13.90 16.11 14.96
N GLU A 263 14.68 17.19 15.17
CA GLU A 263 15.00 18.18 14.14
C GLU A 263 16.49 18.41 14.02
N GLU A 264 16.97 18.57 12.79
CA GLU A 264 18.32 19.03 12.49
C GLU A 264 18.33 20.04 11.33
N THR A 265 19.39 20.81 11.19
CA THR A 265 19.55 21.76 10.08
C THR A 265 19.91 21.02 8.81
N PHE A 266 19.42 21.52 7.65
CA PHE A 266 19.78 20.96 6.34
C PHE A 266 21.29 20.95 6.14
N ILE A 267 21.82 19.79 5.82
CA ILE A 267 23.26 19.58 5.61
C ILE A 267 23.62 19.83 4.14
N LYS A 268 24.63 20.66 3.91
CA LYS A 268 25.14 20.98 2.56
C LYS A 268 26.19 20.00 2.04
N GLN A 269 26.78 19.21 2.92
CA GLN A 269 27.78 18.19 2.59
C GLN A 269 27.36 16.85 3.12
N CYS A 270 27.57 15.81 2.35
CA CYS A 270 27.30 14.45 2.76
C CYS A 270 28.16 14.02 3.96
N PRO A 271 27.59 13.51 5.04
CA PRO A 271 28.37 13.08 6.21
C PRO A 271 29.31 11.91 5.88
N ILE A 272 28.96 11.09 4.90
CA ILE A 272 29.74 9.89 4.51
C ILE A 272 30.83 10.23 3.48
N CYS A 273 30.46 10.70 2.28
CA CYS A 273 31.41 10.90 1.18
C CYS A 273 31.89 12.35 1.01
N LYS A 274 31.46 13.27 1.86
CA LYS A 274 31.82 14.71 1.85
C LYS A 274 31.45 15.46 0.55
N SER A 275 30.70 14.85 -0.33
CA SER A 275 30.24 15.47 -1.57
C SER A 275 29.24 16.60 -1.27
N SER A 276 29.29 17.67 -2.07
CA SER A 276 28.32 18.76 -2.05
C SER A 276 27.02 18.45 -2.81
N HIS A 277 26.90 17.28 -3.45
CA HIS A 277 25.71 16.88 -4.21
C HIS A 277 24.61 16.34 -3.31
N VAL A 278 24.31 17.05 -2.21
CA VAL A 278 23.21 16.76 -1.30
C VAL A 278 22.02 17.62 -1.71
N ALA A 279 20.90 16.99 -2.03
CA ALA A 279 19.71 17.69 -2.48
C ALA A 279 18.43 16.97 -2.07
N ALA A 280 17.33 17.73 -1.97
CA ALA A 280 16.00 17.14 -1.88
C ALA A 280 15.68 16.38 -3.18
N PHE A 281 15.18 15.15 -3.03
CA PHE A 281 14.82 14.33 -4.18
C PHE A 281 13.45 14.75 -4.73
N GLY A 282 13.38 15.02 -6.04
CA GLY A 282 12.12 15.42 -6.70
C GLY A 282 12.14 15.08 -8.19
N LEU A 283 11.56 13.93 -8.55
CA LEU A 283 11.27 13.54 -9.93
C LEU A 283 9.74 13.50 -10.10
N GLY A 284 9.21 14.16 -11.14
CA GLY A 284 7.79 14.18 -11.45
C GLY A 284 7.49 13.61 -12.83
N THR A 285 6.28 13.09 -13.04
CA THR A 285 5.83 12.53 -14.31
C THR A 285 5.96 13.52 -15.47
N GLU A 286 5.70 14.82 -15.24
CA GLU A 286 5.89 15.88 -16.25
C GLU A 286 7.34 16.02 -16.72
N LYS A 287 8.30 15.96 -15.78
CA LYS A 287 9.72 16.00 -16.13
C LYS A 287 10.17 14.78 -16.91
N VAL A 288 9.63 13.61 -16.55
CA VAL A 288 9.91 12.35 -17.26
C VAL A 288 9.31 12.39 -18.66
N GLU A 289 8.07 12.88 -18.82
CA GLU A 289 7.41 13.05 -20.11
C GLU A 289 8.21 13.99 -21.03
N ALA A 290 8.65 15.14 -20.50
CA ALA A 290 9.49 16.08 -21.25
C ALA A 290 10.82 15.45 -21.71
N ALA A 291 11.46 14.65 -20.83
CA ALA A 291 12.69 13.92 -21.18
C ALA A 291 12.43 12.86 -22.25
N LEU A 292 11.31 12.12 -22.18
CA LEU A 292 10.93 11.15 -23.20
C LEU A 292 10.73 11.79 -24.57
N HIS A 293 10.06 12.95 -24.64
CA HIS A 293 9.88 13.66 -25.90
C HIS A 293 11.19 14.21 -26.47
N ALA A 294 12.14 14.60 -25.60
CA ALA A 294 13.46 15.08 -26.01
C ALA A 294 14.36 13.94 -26.52
N GLU A 295 14.39 12.80 -25.82
CA GLU A 295 15.29 11.68 -26.13
C GLU A 295 14.68 10.70 -27.16
N PHE A 296 13.34 10.58 -27.22
CA PHE A 296 12.59 9.69 -28.13
C PHE A 296 11.46 10.44 -28.85
N PRO A 297 11.76 11.39 -29.74
CA PRO A 297 10.76 12.30 -30.32
C PRO A 297 9.68 11.61 -31.18
N THR A 298 9.91 10.38 -31.65
CA THR A 298 8.95 9.60 -32.43
C THR A 298 8.03 8.74 -31.57
N ALA A 299 8.29 8.59 -30.27
CA ALA A 299 7.51 7.75 -29.37
C ALA A 299 6.19 8.45 -28.98
N ARG A 300 5.10 7.70 -29.05
CA ARG A 300 3.79 8.15 -28.57
C ARG A 300 3.70 7.86 -27.07
N VAL A 301 3.83 8.91 -26.25
CA VAL A 301 3.81 8.81 -24.79
C VAL A 301 2.41 9.09 -24.27
N LEU A 302 1.89 8.20 -23.41
CA LEU A 302 0.65 8.36 -22.67
C LEU A 302 0.96 8.52 -21.18
N ARG A 303 0.76 9.73 -20.63
CA ARG A 303 0.98 9.99 -19.20
C ARG A 303 -0.30 9.79 -18.39
N MET A 304 -0.24 8.93 -17.37
CA MET A 304 -1.34 8.64 -16.46
C MET A 304 -0.95 8.92 -15.01
N ASP A 305 -1.48 10.00 -14.47
CA ASP A 305 -1.34 10.41 -13.07
C ASP A 305 -2.65 11.03 -12.56
N MET A 306 -2.66 11.49 -11.30
CA MET A 306 -3.86 12.07 -10.70
C MET A 306 -4.34 13.34 -11.43
N ASP A 307 -3.44 14.09 -12.06
CA ASP A 307 -3.80 15.32 -12.76
C ASP A 307 -4.46 15.03 -14.10
N THR A 308 -3.96 14.03 -14.83
CA THR A 308 -4.50 13.63 -16.15
C THR A 308 -5.79 12.80 -16.03
N THR A 309 -6.06 12.19 -14.87
CA THR A 309 -7.21 11.28 -14.66
C THR A 309 -8.36 11.88 -13.86
N ARG A 310 -8.40 13.21 -13.66
CA ARG A 310 -9.48 13.88 -12.89
C ARG A 310 -10.86 13.77 -13.52
N ARG A 311 -10.94 13.73 -14.86
CA ARG A 311 -12.21 13.61 -15.59
C ARG A 311 -12.79 12.20 -15.41
N LYS A 312 -14.10 12.13 -15.24
CA LYS A 312 -14.83 10.85 -15.16
C LYS A 312 -14.52 10.00 -16.39
N HIS A 313 -14.20 8.73 -16.19
CA HIS A 313 -13.81 7.74 -17.21
C HIS A 313 -12.45 7.98 -17.91
N ALA A 314 -11.74 9.10 -17.67
CA ALA A 314 -10.43 9.34 -18.30
C ALA A 314 -9.44 8.19 -18.07
N HIS A 315 -9.43 7.60 -16.87
CA HIS A 315 -8.59 6.45 -16.55
C HIS A 315 -8.90 5.24 -17.45
N GLU A 316 -10.17 4.92 -17.65
CA GLU A 316 -10.62 3.78 -18.47
C GLU A 316 -10.32 4.03 -19.96
N GLU A 317 -10.56 5.25 -20.44
CA GLU A 317 -10.27 5.67 -21.83
C GLU A 317 -8.78 5.54 -22.15
N MET A 318 -7.90 6.04 -21.26
CA MET A 318 -6.45 5.98 -21.45
C MET A 318 -5.92 4.55 -21.45
N LEU A 319 -6.41 3.69 -20.57
CA LEU A 319 -6.04 2.28 -20.54
C LEU A 319 -6.52 1.53 -21.79
N ALA A 320 -7.71 1.85 -22.28
CA ALA A 320 -8.24 1.29 -23.53
C ALA A 320 -7.40 1.73 -24.74
N ALA A 321 -7.00 3.00 -24.84
CA ALA A 321 -6.13 3.51 -25.88
C ALA A 321 -4.75 2.81 -25.88
N PHE A 322 -4.14 2.66 -24.69
CA PHE A 322 -2.89 1.92 -24.56
C PHE A 322 -3.05 0.44 -24.97
N SER A 323 -4.12 -0.22 -24.53
CA SER A 323 -4.40 -1.61 -24.88
C SER A 323 -4.57 -1.85 -26.38
N LYS A 324 -5.11 -0.85 -27.11
CA LYS A 324 -5.24 -0.87 -28.58
C LYS A 324 -3.94 -0.56 -29.34
N GLY A 325 -2.85 -0.22 -28.63
CA GLY A 325 -1.59 0.16 -29.27
C GLY A 325 -1.55 1.59 -29.81
N GLU A 326 -2.44 2.47 -29.34
CA GLU A 326 -2.46 3.89 -29.70
C GLU A 326 -1.29 4.68 -29.08
N ALA A 327 -0.63 4.12 -28.07
CA ALA A 327 0.59 4.64 -27.46
C ALA A 327 1.66 3.56 -27.30
N ASP A 328 2.94 3.98 -27.40
CA ASP A 328 4.10 3.10 -27.32
C ASP A 328 4.62 3.02 -25.88
N ILE A 329 4.56 4.15 -25.15
CA ILE A 329 5.04 4.27 -23.78
C ILE A 329 3.89 4.71 -22.88
N LEU A 330 3.59 3.90 -21.85
CA LEU A 330 2.72 4.28 -20.75
C LEU A 330 3.58 4.74 -19.58
N LEU A 331 3.55 6.04 -19.29
CA LEU A 331 4.22 6.65 -18.15
C LEU A 331 3.21 6.92 -17.04
N GLY A 332 3.49 6.47 -15.83
CA GLY A 332 2.57 6.79 -14.74
C GLY A 332 3.04 6.37 -13.36
N THR A 333 2.11 6.54 -12.42
CA THR A 333 2.31 6.21 -11.01
C THR A 333 1.66 4.87 -10.66
N GLN A 334 1.36 4.60 -9.40
CA GLN A 334 0.75 3.34 -8.93
C GLN A 334 -0.54 2.94 -9.70
N MET A 335 -1.19 3.89 -10.37
CA MET A 335 -2.41 3.62 -11.14
C MET A 335 -2.17 2.69 -12.32
N ILE A 336 -0.98 2.75 -12.96
CA ILE A 336 -0.68 1.93 -14.14
C ILE A 336 -0.29 0.48 -13.81
N VAL A 337 0.13 0.22 -12.57
CA VAL A 337 0.56 -1.13 -12.16
C VAL A 337 -0.57 -1.99 -11.60
N LYS A 338 -1.77 -1.42 -11.39
CA LYS A 338 -2.93 -2.14 -10.85
C LYS A 338 -3.97 -2.46 -11.92
N GLY A 339 -4.53 -3.66 -11.89
CA GLY A 339 -5.81 -4.01 -12.52
C GLY A 339 -5.82 -4.37 -14.02
N HIS A 340 -4.73 -4.23 -14.78
CA HIS A 340 -4.76 -4.46 -16.23
C HIS A 340 -3.64 -5.36 -16.71
N ASP A 341 -3.94 -6.18 -17.73
CA ASP A 341 -3.01 -7.08 -18.37
C ASP A 341 -2.77 -6.62 -19.82
N TYR A 342 -1.51 -6.29 -20.14
CA TYR A 342 -1.11 -5.87 -21.47
C TYR A 342 -0.14 -6.91 -22.06
N ALA A 343 -0.58 -7.64 -23.06
CA ALA A 343 0.21 -8.72 -23.67
C ALA A 343 1.46 -8.20 -24.40
N ASN A 344 1.41 -6.96 -24.93
CA ASN A 344 2.50 -6.38 -25.71
C ASN A 344 3.51 -5.56 -24.88
N VAL A 345 3.32 -5.46 -23.56
CA VAL A 345 4.29 -4.81 -22.65
C VAL A 345 5.44 -5.78 -22.37
N THR A 346 6.59 -5.51 -23.00
CA THR A 346 7.80 -6.33 -22.89
C THR A 346 8.92 -5.64 -22.10
N LEU A 347 8.80 -4.35 -21.81
CA LEU A 347 9.74 -3.60 -20.96
C LEU A 347 8.98 -2.83 -19.88
N VAL A 348 9.43 -2.98 -18.63
CA VAL A 348 9.02 -2.15 -17.50
C VAL A 348 10.24 -1.44 -16.93
N GLY A 349 10.25 -0.12 -16.96
CA GLY A 349 11.26 0.72 -16.34
C GLY A 349 10.75 1.33 -15.04
N ILE A 350 11.43 1.07 -13.93
CA ILE A 350 11.15 1.69 -12.62
C ILE A 350 12.20 2.78 -12.40
N LEU A 351 11.76 4.04 -12.49
CA LEU A 351 12.67 5.19 -12.65
C LEU A 351 13.35 5.65 -11.37
N ALA A 352 12.74 5.44 -10.22
CA ALA A 352 13.27 5.87 -8.93
C ALA A 352 12.65 5.02 -7.81
N ALA A 353 13.19 3.84 -7.59
CA ALA A 353 12.73 2.94 -6.52
C ALA A 353 12.88 3.59 -5.13
N ASP A 354 13.88 4.45 -4.97
CA ASP A 354 14.18 5.18 -3.74
C ASP A 354 13.03 6.08 -3.24
N LEU A 355 12.15 6.54 -4.12
CA LEU A 355 11.03 7.41 -3.72
C LEU A 355 10.09 6.75 -2.71
N SER A 356 9.82 5.46 -2.86
CA SER A 356 9.02 4.70 -1.90
C SER A 356 9.84 4.22 -0.71
N LEU A 357 11.10 3.87 -0.96
CA LEU A 357 12.00 3.35 0.06
C LEU A 357 12.26 4.35 1.18
N HIS A 358 12.29 5.63 0.82
CA HIS A 358 12.60 6.72 1.74
C HIS A 358 11.39 7.53 2.18
N GLU A 359 10.17 6.98 2.07
CA GLU A 359 9.02 7.52 2.75
C GLU A 359 9.23 7.47 4.27
N GLN A 360 8.66 8.45 5.00
CA GLN A 360 8.70 8.46 6.47
C GLN A 360 7.73 7.45 7.06
N ASP A 361 7.92 6.19 6.76
CA ASP A 361 7.09 5.10 7.27
C ASP A 361 7.98 3.88 7.51
N PHE A 362 7.84 3.24 8.65
CA PHE A 362 8.56 2.00 8.91
C PHE A 362 8.18 0.89 7.91
N ARG A 363 7.02 1.01 7.23
CA ARG A 363 6.58 0.13 6.15
C ARG A 363 7.15 0.50 4.77
N SER A 364 8.03 1.49 4.68
CA SER A 364 8.58 1.93 3.38
C SER A 364 9.25 0.80 2.61
N GLY A 365 9.99 -0.07 3.31
CA GLY A 365 10.60 -1.27 2.75
C GLY A 365 9.56 -2.23 2.16
N GLU A 366 8.52 -2.54 2.92
CA GLU A 366 7.42 -3.40 2.47
C GLU A 366 6.67 -2.82 1.28
N LYS A 367 6.30 -1.54 1.35
CA LYS A 367 5.62 -0.84 0.25
C LYS A 367 6.46 -0.83 -1.02
N THR A 368 7.76 -0.61 -0.88
CA THR A 368 8.70 -0.64 -2.02
C THR A 368 8.75 -2.03 -2.64
N PHE A 369 8.97 -3.08 -1.85
CA PHE A 369 8.95 -4.46 -2.33
C PHE A 369 7.66 -4.79 -3.08
N GLN A 370 6.51 -4.48 -2.49
CA GLN A 370 5.19 -4.73 -3.08
C GLN A 370 5.02 -4.02 -4.42
N LEU A 371 5.41 -2.75 -4.52
CA LEU A 371 5.33 -1.96 -5.74
C LEU A 371 6.25 -2.48 -6.85
N LEU A 372 7.50 -2.83 -6.49
CA LEU A 372 8.46 -3.39 -7.43
C LEU A 372 7.96 -4.72 -8.01
N CYS A 373 7.45 -5.61 -7.15
CA CYS A 373 6.88 -6.89 -7.59
C CYS A 373 5.62 -6.71 -8.44
N GLN A 374 4.74 -5.77 -8.10
CA GLN A 374 3.55 -5.45 -8.90
C GLN A 374 3.93 -4.91 -10.28
N ALA A 375 4.89 -3.97 -10.34
CA ALA A 375 5.39 -3.41 -11.59
C ALA A 375 6.10 -4.48 -12.44
N ALA A 376 7.00 -5.25 -11.85
CA ALA A 376 7.67 -6.36 -12.52
C ALA A 376 6.67 -7.40 -13.07
N GLY A 377 5.60 -7.65 -12.34
CA GLY A 377 4.53 -8.55 -12.76
C GLY A 377 3.76 -8.11 -14.01
N ARG A 378 3.97 -6.89 -14.52
CA ARG A 378 3.36 -6.39 -15.76
C ARG A 378 4.14 -6.75 -17.01
N ALA A 379 5.43 -6.99 -16.91
CA ALA A 379 6.26 -7.38 -18.04
C ALA A 379 6.04 -8.84 -18.45
N GLY A 380 5.98 -9.11 -19.76
CA GLY A 380 6.00 -10.46 -20.31
C GLY A 380 4.78 -11.31 -19.96
N ARG A 381 3.58 -10.74 -20.06
CA ARG A 381 2.31 -11.49 -19.87
C ARG A 381 1.82 -12.20 -21.13
N GLY A 382 2.38 -11.87 -22.30
CA GLY A 382 2.17 -12.60 -23.54
C GLY A 382 3.17 -13.75 -23.72
N ASP A 383 3.36 -14.16 -24.95
CA ASP A 383 4.30 -15.24 -25.31
C ASP A 383 5.78 -14.81 -25.26
N LYS A 384 6.04 -13.50 -25.16
CA LYS A 384 7.39 -12.93 -25.10
C LYS A 384 7.84 -12.74 -23.66
N ARG A 385 9.09 -13.09 -23.38
CA ARG A 385 9.69 -12.78 -22.08
C ARG A 385 9.87 -11.27 -21.93
N GLY A 386 9.50 -10.73 -20.77
CA GLY A 386 9.66 -9.30 -20.47
C GLY A 386 10.98 -8.99 -19.75
N ASP A 387 11.43 -7.74 -19.89
CA ASP A 387 12.54 -7.17 -19.14
C ASP A 387 12.02 -6.15 -18.12
N VAL A 388 12.66 -6.09 -16.96
CA VAL A 388 12.40 -5.09 -15.90
C VAL A 388 13.71 -4.41 -15.55
N ILE A 389 13.75 -3.10 -15.63
CA ILE A 389 14.90 -2.29 -15.22
C ILE A 389 14.52 -1.47 -13.98
N ILE A 390 15.22 -1.71 -12.88
CA ILE A 390 15.04 -0.98 -11.62
C ILE A 390 16.19 0.00 -11.45
N GLN A 391 15.92 1.29 -11.56
CA GLN A 391 16.91 2.36 -11.32
C GLN A 391 16.82 2.82 -9.86
N THR A 392 17.96 2.84 -9.16
CA THR A 392 18.03 3.15 -7.73
C THR A 392 19.40 3.68 -7.32
N TYR A 393 19.41 4.50 -6.24
CA TYR A 393 20.63 4.90 -5.52
C TYR A 393 20.99 3.95 -4.38
N SER A 394 20.14 2.94 -4.09
CA SER A 394 20.29 1.98 -2.99
C SER A 394 20.19 0.53 -3.48
N PRO A 395 21.04 0.10 -4.47
CA PRO A 395 20.92 -1.20 -5.12
C PRO A 395 21.11 -2.40 -4.17
N GLU A 396 21.75 -2.19 -3.03
CA GLU A 396 21.99 -3.23 -2.03
C GLU A 396 20.82 -3.41 -1.04
N HIS A 397 19.80 -2.54 -1.08
CA HIS A 397 18.70 -2.60 -0.11
C HIS A 397 17.87 -3.88 -0.31
N TYR A 398 17.62 -4.62 0.80
CA TYR A 398 16.94 -5.91 0.74
C TYR A 398 15.58 -5.87 0.03
N SER A 399 14.79 -4.79 0.14
CA SER A 399 13.51 -4.66 -0.57
C SER A 399 13.68 -4.63 -2.09
N ILE A 400 14.83 -4.14 -2.59
CA ILE A 400 15.13 -4.03 -4.03
C ILE A 400 15.71 -5.34 -4.53
N THR A 401 16.70 -5.88 -3.83
CA THR A 401 17.38 -7.14 -4.22
C THR A 401 16.40 -8.30 -4.23
N THR A 402 15.61 -8.46 -3.17
CA THR A 402 14.63 -9.55 -3.07
C THR A 402 13.46 -9.40 -4.04
N ALA A 403 13.07 -8.14 -4.38
CA ALA A 403 12.07 -7.92 -5.43
C ALA A 403 12.60 -8.30 -6.81
N ALA A 404 13.87 -8.02 -7.10
CA ALA A 404 14.53 -8.44 -8.34
C ALA A 404 14.65 -9.95 -8.45
N GLU A 405 14.86 -10.64 -7.34
CA GLU A 405 14.88 -12.10 -7.23
C GLU A 405 13.50 -12.74 -7.21
N HIS A 406 12.44 -11.95 -7.14
CA HIS A 406 11.06 -12.42 -6.93
C HIS A 406 10.89 -13.29 -5.66
N SER A 407 11.68 -13.03 -4.62
CA SER A 407 11.71 -13.81 -3.37
C SER A 407 11.02 -13.08 -2.23
N TYR A 408 9.71 -13.37 -2.02
CA TYR A 408 8.97 -12.81 -0.90
C TYR A 408 9.47 -13.36 0.45
N GLU A 409 9.83 -14.63 0.51
CA GLU A 409 10.29 -15.28 1.74
C GLU A 409 11.59 -14.63 2.27
N ASN A 410 12.54 -14.32 1.38
CA ASN A 410 13.77 -13.60 1.75
C ASN A 410 13.45 -12.17 2.21
N PHE A 411 12.59 -11.47 1.47
CA PHE A 411 12.10 -10.15 1.87
C PHE A 411 11.49 -10.18 3.28
N PHE A 412 10.57 -11.11 3.53
CA PHE A 412 9.88 -11.22 4.82
C PHE A 412 10.87 -11.43 5.97
N LYS A 413 11.88 -12.27 5.80
CA LYS A 413 12.89 -12.54 6.82
C LYS A 413 13.63 -11.27 7.25
N GLU A 414 14.11 -10.47 6.29
CA GLU A 414 14.83 -9.22 6.55
C GLU A 414 13.89 -8.17 7.19
N GLU A 415 12.72 -7.95 6.60
CA GLU A 415 11.74 -6.98 7.06
C GLU A 415 11.21 -7.33 8.47
N TYR A 416 10.93 -8.61 8.74
CA TYR A 416 10.45 -9.06 10.04
C TYR A 416 11.52 -8.87 11.12
N THR A 417 12.79 -9.18 10.81
CA THR A 417 13.93 -8.94 11.72
C THR A 417 14.06 -7.44 12.03
N TYR A 418 13.98 -6.56 11.03
CA TYR A 418 13.98 -5.12 11.23
C TYR A 418 12.84 -4.68 12.17
N ARG A 419 11.61 -5.14 11.93
CA ARG A 419 10.46 -4.78 12.77
C ARG A 419 10.56 -5.32 14.20
N GLN A 420 11.16 -6.49 14.38
CA GLN A 420 11.43 -7.05 15.69
C GLN A 420 12.42 -6.20 16.48
N LEU A 421 13.53 -5.80 15.86
CA LEU A 421 14.54 -4.97 16.49
C LEU A 421 13.99 -3.57 16.86
N MET A 422 13.20 -2.98 15.97
CA MET A 422 12.68 -1.62 16.14
C MET A 422 11.35 -1.57 16.91
N GLY A 423 10.77 -2.71 17.28
CA GLY A 423 9.46 -2.79 17.95
C GLY A 423 8.33 -2.22 17.10
N TYR A 424 8.24 -2.61 15.82
CA TYR A 424 7.15 -2.25 14.92
C TYR A 424 6.17 -3.40 14.69
N PRO A 425 4.91 -3.15 14.31
CA PRO A 425 3.96 -4.20 13.93
C PRO A 425 4.52 -5.13 12.84
N PRO A 426 4.33 -6.48 12.95
CA PRO A 426 3.49 -7.19 13.92
C PRO A 426 4.21 -7.59 15.23
N CYS A 427 5.46 -7.22 15.43
CA CYS A 427 6.24 -7.61 16.62
C CYS A 427 5.89 -6.76 17.85
N ALA A 428 5.24 -5.63 17.65
CA ALA A 428 4.60 -4.79 18.65
C ALA A 428 3.32 -4.21 18.06
N HIS A 429 2.56 -3.46 18.86
CA HIS A 429 1.37 -2.75 18.43
C HIS A 429 1.56 -1.25 18.58
N MET A 430 0.90 -0.49 17.72
CA MET A 430 0.90 0.96 17.77
C MET A 430 -0.52 1.49 17.94
N LEU A 431 -0.67 2.50 18.78
CA LEU A 431 -1.88 3.30 18.89
C LEU A 431 -1.53 4.76 18.62
N VAL A 432 -2.20 5.36 17.65
CA VAL A 432 -2.11 6.79 17.40
C VAL A 432 -3.29 7.51 18.01
N ILE A 433 -3.02 8.59 18.72
CA ILE A 433 -4.02 9.54 19.19
C ILE A 433 -3.86 10.83 18.39
N LEU A 434 -4.84 11.12 17.55
CA LEU A 434 -4.90 12.33 16.73
C LEU A 434 -5.82 13.33 17.41
N VAL A 435 -5.29 14.50 17.76
CA VAL A 435 -5.99 15.61 18.39
C VAL A 435 -6.16 16.73 17.38
N GLN A 436 -7.39 17.18 17.16
CA GLN A 436 -7.75 18.16 16.14
C GLN A 436 -8.60 19.28 16.72
N SER A 437 -8.24 20.55 16.42
CA SER A 437 -8.97 21.74 16.86
C SER A 437 -8.89 22.85 15.80
N GLY A 438 -9.89 23.73 15.76
CA GLY A 438 -9.81 25.00 15.01
C GLY A 438 -8.82 26.00 15.62
N ASP A 439 -8.43 25.81 16.89
CA ASP A 439 -7.47 26.62 17.63
C ASP A 439 -6.18 25.83 17.87
N GLU A 440 -5.03 26.41 17.46
CA GLU A 440 -3.72 25.77 17.59
C GLU A 440 -3.33 25.55 19.05
N SER A 441 -3.50 26.57 19.88
CA SER A 441 -3.13 26.52 21.29
C SER A 441 -3.94 25.46 22.04
N GLN A 442 -5.25 25.38 21.78
CA GLN A 442 -6.10 24.34 22.37
C GLN A 442 -5.67 22.94 21.93
N SER A 443 -5.29 22.75 20.66
CA SER A 443 -4.81 21.45 20.17
C SER A 443 -3.53 21.00 20.88
N VAL A 444 -2.59 21.92 21.11
CA VAL A 444 -1.33 21.67 21.84
C VAL A 444 -1.58 21.35 23.30
N ILE A 445 -2.40 22.18 23.99
CA ILE A 445 -2.73 21.98 25.41
C ILE A 445 -3.41 20.63 25.63
N ALA A 446 -4.38 20.29 24.77
CA ALA A 446 -5.09 19.01 24.82
C ALA A 446 -4.12 17.82 24.66
N ARG A 447 -3.21 17.88 23.68
CA ARG A 447 -2.20 16.84 23.47
C ARG A 447 -1.32 16.67 24.71
N LEU A 448 -0.77 17.76 25.25
CA LEU A 448 0.08 17.72 26.45
C LEU A 448 -0.66 17.14 27.66
N ARG A 449 -1.96 17.46 27.80
CA ARG A 449 -2.77 16.91 28.88
C ARG A 449 -2.99 15.42 28.73
N ILE A 450 -3.29 14.93 27.51
CA ILE A 450 -3.43 13.51 27.23
C ILE A 450 -2.12 12.78 27.53
N GLU A 451 -0.99 13.31 27.07
CA GLU A 451 0.33 12.75 27.33
C GLU A 451 0.58 12.57 28.84
N LYS A 452 0.36 13.65 29.64
CA LYS A 452 0.49 13.60 31.09
C LYS A 452 -0.46 12.61 31.77
N MET A 453 -1.69 12.48 31.28
CA MET A 453 -2.65 11.48 31.77
C MET A 453 -2.14 10.05 31.53
N ILE A 454 -1.55 9.81 30.35
CA ILE A 454 -0.97 8.49 30.01
C ILE A 454 0.23 8.22 30.94
N GLU A 455 1.16 9.15 31.09
CA GLU A 455 2.31 9.01 31.98
C GLU A 455 1.88 8.69 33.42
N GLN A 456 0.92 9.44 33.94
CA GLN A 456 0.39 9.21 35.30
C GLN A 456 -0.27 7.83 35.44
N SER A 457 -0.94 7.34 34.42
CA SER A 457 -1.61 6.04 34.42
C SER A 457 -0.65 4.85 34.41
N GLN A 458 0.63 5.08 34.13
CA GLN A 458 1.67 4.07 33.99
C GLN A 458 2.58 3.95 35.23
N VAL A 459 2.40 4.80 36.23
CA VAL A 459 3.22 4.75 37.45
C VAL A 459 3.07 3.39 38.12
N GLY A 460 4.17 2.69 38.31
CA GLY A 460 4.21 1.35 38.92
C GLY A 460 3.97 0.18 37.94
N GLN A 461 3.86 0.40 36.63
CA GLN A 461 3.79 -0.67 35.65
C GLN A 461 5.19 -1.24 35.36
N GLU A 462 5.31 -2.58 35.29
CA GLU A 462 6.57 -3.26 34.95
C GLU A 462 7.03 -2.98 33.50
N VAL A 463 6.09 -2.92 32.57
CA VAL A 463 6.37 -2.60 31.15
C VAL A 463 5.47 -1.45 30.73
N PRO A 464 5.98 -0.20 30.79
CA PRO A 464 5.19 0.95 30.39
C PRO A 464 5.02 1.04 28.87
N VAL A 465 3.93 1.68 28.44
CA VAL A 465 3.72 2.05 27.03
C VAL A 465 4.76 3.09 26.62
N GLN A 466 5.48 2.82 25.55
CA GLN A 466 6.42 3.80 24.98
C GLN A 466 5.63 4.93 24.31
N ILE A 467 5.86 6.16 24.75
CA ILE A 467 5.25 7.36 24.19
C ILE A 467 6.25 8.02 23.23
N LEU A 468 5.83 8.23 21.98
CA LEU A 468 6.57 9.00 20.98
C LEU A 468 5.76 10.27 20.66
N THR A 469 6.34 11.43 20.91
CA THR A 469 5.64 12.72 20.83
C THR A 469 6.26 13.63 19.78
N PRO A 470 5.92 13.49 18.49
CA PRO A 470 6.35 14.44 17.47
C PRO A 470 5.70 15.82 17.64
N GLY A 471 4.63 15.90 18.41
CA GLY A 471 3.84 17.11 18.61
C GLY A 471 2.90 17.37 17.45
N GLN A 472 3.39 18.00 16.40
CA GLN A 472 2.58 18.27 15.20
C GLN A 472 2.50 17.05 14.26
N ALA A 473 1.33 16.84 13.65
CA ALA A 473 1.16 15.89 12.57
C ALA A 473 1.98 16.28 11.32
N SER A 474 2.21 15.36 10.38
CA SER A 474 2.91 15.60 9.10
C SER A 474 2.28 16.77 8.32
N LEU A 475 0.95 16.86 8.36
CA LEU A 475 0.16 18.00 7.94
C LEU A 475 -0.38 18.66 9.22
N SER A 476 0.36 19.66 9.74
CA SER A 476 0.03 20.34 10.99
C SER A 476 -1.28 21.11 10.94
N LYS A 477 -1.70 21.56 9.75
CA LYS A 477 -2.98 22.23 9.49
C LYS A 477 -3.61 21.71 8.21
N LEU A 478 -4.88 21.34 8.27
CA LEU A 478 -5.67 20.88 7.12
C LEU A 478 -7.08 21.47 7.19
N LYS A 479 -7.50 22.24 6.16
CA LYS A 479 -8.83 22.90 6.10
C LYS A 479 -9.15 23.68 7.39
N ASP A 480 -8.20 24.51 7.81
CA ASP A 480 -8.24 25.33 9.02
C ASP A 480 -8.35 24.57 10.35
N VAL A 481 -8.08 23.27 10.37
CA VAL A 481 -8.01 22.43 11.54
C VAL A 481 -6.54 22.12 11.85
N TYR A 482 -6.09 22.48 13.06
CA TYR A 482 -4.76 22.17 13.58
C TYR A 482 -4.73 20.73 14.10
N ARG A 483 -3.62 20.05 13.90
CA ARG A 483 -3.48 18.61 14.12
C ARG A 483 -2.25 18.31 14.97
N GLN A 484 -2.45 17.67 16.12
CA GLN A 484 -1.41 17.16 17.00
C GLN A 484 -1.50 15.65 17.07
N VAL A 485 -0.38 14.97 17.29
CA VAL A 485 -0.34 13.52 17.28
C VAL A 485 0.54 12.97 18.40
N LEU A 486 0.11 11.85 18.96
CA LEU A 486 0.85 11.01 19.91
C LEU A 486 0.91 9.60 19.32
N TYR A 487 2.10 9.00 19.28
CA TYR A 487 2.27 7.57 18.93
C TYR A 487 2.59 6.81 20.21
N LEU A 488 1.85 5.75 20.45
CA LEU A 488 2.03 4.85 21.57
C LEU A 488 2.43 3.47 21.06
N LYS A 489 3.44 2.84 21.66
CA LYS A 489 3.90 1.49 21.28
C LYS A 489 3.90 0.58 22.50
N HIS A 490 3.43 -0.66 22.31
CA HIS A 490 3.51 -1.71 23.31
C HIS A 490 3.53 -3.10 22.66
N LYS A 491 4.18 -4.08 23.28
CA LYS A 491 4.23 -5.45 22.76
C LYS A 491 2.87 -6.14 22.80
N ASP A 492 2.10 -5.86 23.84
CA ASP A 492 0.77 -6.42 24.05
C ASP A 492 -0.30 -5.42 23.60
N LYS A 493 -1.22 -5.89 22.75
CA LYS A 493 -2.32 -5.08 22.21
C LYS A 493 -3.37 -4.75 23.26
N GLU A 494 -3.64 -5.66 24.19
CA GLU A 494 -4.65 -5.47 25.24
C GLU A 494 -4.27 -4.29 26.15
N THR A 495 -2.98 -4.10 26.43
CA THR A 495 -2.50 -2.94 27.20
C THR A 495 -2.88 -1.61 26.53
N LEU A 496 -2.74 -1.51 25.20
CA LEU A 496 -3.16 -0.31 24.45
C LEU A 496 -4.69 -0.17 24.39
N LEU A 497 -5.42 -1.28 24.30
CA LEU A 497 -6.88 -1.29 24.33
C LEU A 497 -7.42 -0.84 25.69
N ASP A 498 -6.84 -1.33 26.78
CA ASP A 498 -7.22 -0.94 28.14
C ASP A 498 -6.88 0.52 28.42
N LEU A 499 -5.75 1.00 27.91
CA LEU A 499 -5.42 2.42 27.98
C LEU A 499 -6.48 3.28 27.26
N LYS A 500 -6.87 2.89 26.03
CA LYS A 500 -7.95 3.57 25.29
C LYS A 500 -9.27 3.54 26.07
N ARG A 501 -9.68 2.38 26.57
CA ARG A 501 -10.94 2.21 27.35
C ARG A 501 -10.99 3.13 28.58
N ARG A 502 -9.84 3.37 29.24
CA ARG A 502 -9.73 4.30 30.38
C ARG A 502 -9.73 5.76 29.98
N LEU A 503 -9.03 6.11 28.88
CA LEU A 503 -8.91 7.48 28.42
C LEU A 503 -10.21 8.01 27.77
N GLU A 504 -10.85 7.24 26.92
CA GLU A 504 -11.98 7.67 26.09
C GLU A 504 -13.13 8.30 26.89
N PRO A 505 -13.64 7.72 27.99
CA PRO A 505 -14.70 8.32 28.78
C PRO A 505 -14.29 9.64 29.46
N VAL A 506 -13.02 9.77 29.81
CA VAL A 506 -12.50 11.01 30.42
C VAL A 506 -12.40 12.12 29.38
N LEU A 507 -11.91 11.77 28.17
CA LEU A 507 -11.77 12.73 27.06
C LEU A 507 -13.12 13.22 26.55
N GLU A 508 -14.14 12.37 26.54
CA GLU A 508 -15.50 12.74 26.14
C GLU A 508 -16.22 13.65 27.14
N LYS A 509 -16.00 13.45 28.45
CA LYS A 509 -16.75 14.14 29.51
C LYS A 509 -16.06 15.39 30.05
N HIS A 510 -14.76 15.50 29.93
CA HIS A 510 -14.02 16.59 30.56
C HIS A 510 -14.13 17.89 29.74
N PRO A 511 -14.58 19.02 30.33
CA PRO A 511 -14.86 20.29 29.62
C PRO A 511 -13.70 20.83 28.81
N MET A 512 -12.45 20.54 29.20
CA MET A 512 -11.23 20.96 28.48
C MET A 512 -11.17 20.44 27.05
N PHE A 513 -11.77 19.29 26.77
CA PHE A 513 -11.78 18.67 25.43
C PHE A 513 -13.04 19.02 24.62
N ALA A 514 -13.92 19.88 25.14
CA ALA A 514 -15.09 20.34 24.41
C ALA A 514 -14.67 21.07 23.12
N GLY A 515 -15.25 20.68 21.98
CA GLY A 515 -14.91 21.25 20.67
C GLY A 515 -13.61 20.69 20.05
N ILE A 516 -12.90 19.78 20.73
CA ILE A 516 -11.71 19.12 20.23
C ILE A 516 -12.10 17.72 19.73
N THR A 517 -11.70 17.39 18.51
CA THR A 517 -11.88 16.04 17.96
C THR A 517 -10.66 15.17 18.31
N ILE A 518 -10.89 14.07 19.01
CA ILE A 518 -9.85 13.11 19.38
C ILE A 518 -10.18 11.79 18.70
N GLN A 519 -9.21 11.23 17.97
CA GLN A 519 -9.36 9.98 17.24
C GLN A 519 -8.27 9.00 17.64
N PHE A 520 -8.66 7.74 17.79
CA PHE A 520 -7.77 6.63 18.08
C PHE A 520 -7.60 5.76 16.83
N ASP A 521 -6.34 5.43 16.49
CA ASP A 521 -6.03 4.55 15.35
C ASP A 521 -5.02 3.49 15.75
N PHE A 522 -5.48 2.23 15.76
CA PHE A 522 -4.62 1.07 16.04
C PHE A 522 -3.91 0.62 14.78
N ASP A 523 -2.61 0.34 14.91
CA ASP A 523 -1.74 -0.15 13.83
C ASP A 523 -1.96 0.64 12.52
N PRO A 524 -1.72 1.97 12.51
CA PRO A 524 -1.98 2.83 11.36
C PRO A 524 -1.16 2.39 10.15
N LEU A 525 -1.72 2.52 8.94
CA LEU A 525 -1.03 2.23 7.67
C LEU A 525 -0.40 3.47 7.03
N SER A 526 -0.64 4.65 7.59
CA SER A 526 -0.05 5.92 7.15
C SER A 526 0.32 6.74 8.37
N HIS A 527 1.25 7.67 8.21
CA HIS A 527 1.46 8.65 9.27
C HIS A 527 0.45 9.78 9.25
N TYR A 528 0.36 10.41 10.38
CA TYR A 528 -0.51 11.56 10.61
C TYR A 528 0.23 12.87 10.48
#